data_7079078d6e683641e01805341a183462
#
_entry.id   7079078d6e683641e01805341a183462
#
_cell.length_a   1.000
_cell.length_b   1.000
_cell.length_c   1.000
_cell.angle_alpha   90.00
_cell.angle_beta   90.00
_cell.angle_gamma   90.00
#
_symmetry.space_group_name_H-M   'P 1'
#
loop_
_entity.id
_entity.type
_entity.pdbx_description
1 polymer ?
#
loop_
_entity_poly.entity_id
_entity_poly.type
_entity_poly.pdbx_seq_one_letter_code
_entity_poly.pdbx_strand_id
1 'polypeptide(L)'
;VAIGLSFGFLEPLESTGLVTSHESAIMLCDIILRRDNFISKMDIDSFNYLTDNMIEKFKDFVVSHYALSQRLDTKYWNDCTNVSLSNRHIKDILNFNSSNNSGIIYIAAGLGLNPINDAFLSETPPDDMLTMLHHQWQTNKKMIIEYLKDLPSHYQYLKDNIYK
;
A
#
# COMPACT_ATOMS: atom_id res chain seq x y z
N VAL A 1 10.32 -16.54 18.00
CA VAL A 1 9.40 -15.53 17.45
C VAL A 1 10.12 -14.22 17.36
N ALA A 2 10.07 -13.57 16.21
CA ALA A 2 10.58 -12.23 15.98
C ALA A 2 9.43 -11.34 15.47
N ILE A 3 9.43 -10.04 15.81
CA ILE A 3 8.42 -9.07 15.40
C ILE A 3 9.11 -7.80 14.89
N GLY A 4 8.40 -7.04 14.05
CA GLY A 4 8.88 -5.77 13.51
C GLY A 4 10.19 -5.94 12.74
N LEU A 5 11.11 -4.99 12.90
CA LEU A 5 12.39 -4.97 12.20
C LEU A 5 13.32 -6.14 12.53
N SER A 6 13.10 -6.83 13.67
CA SER A 6 13.87 -8.03 13.99
C SER A 6 13.43 -9.26 13.20
N PHE A 7 12.22 -9.23 12.64
CA PHE A 7 11.71 -10.26 11.77
C PHE A 7 12.16 -10.06 10.32
N GLY A 8 12.10 -8.85 9.82
CA GLY A 8 12.49 -8.50 8.47
C GLY A 8 12.41 -6.99 8.21
N PHE A 9 13.13 -6.55 7.20
CA PHE A 9 13.10 -5.16 6.77
C PHE A 9 12.71 -5.09 5.29
N LEU A 10 11.74 -4.22 5.02
CA LEU A 10 11.39 -3.80 3.68
C LEU A 10 11.64 -2.29 3.56
N GLU A 11 11.93 -1.84 2.36
CA GLU A 11 12.02 -0.42 2.06
C GLU A 11 10.76 0.32 2.56
N PRO A 12 10.90 1.47 3.26
CA PRO A 12 9.77 2.17 3.89
C PRO A 12 8.87 2.92 2.90
N LEU A 13 8.80 2.47 1.66
CA LEU A 13 7.80 2.88 0.70
C LEU A 13 6.43 2.53 1.27
N GLU A 14 5.49 3.45 1.30
CA GLU A 14 4.14 3.24 1.85
C GLU A 14 4.10 2.84 3.34
N SER A 15 5.17 3.15 4.11
CA SER A 15 5.25 2.85 5.56
C SER A 15 5.08 1.37 5.93
N THR A 16 5.43 0.46 5.03
CA THR A 16 5.28 -1.01 5.21
C THR A 16 5.93 -1.53 6.48
N GLY A 17 7.09 -0.99 6.87
CA GLY A 17 7.78 -1.39 8.10
C GLY A 17 6.98 -1.09 9.38
N LEU A 18 6.24 0.02 9.44
CA LEU A 18 5.37 0.35 10.56
C LEU A 18 4.15 -0.58 10.62
N VAL A 19 3.53 -0.84 9.47
CA VAL A 19 2.37 -1.73 9.39
C VAL A 19 2.75 -3.14 9.80
N THR A 20 3.84 -3.69 9.27
CA THR A 20 4.30 -5.04 9.64
C THR A 20 4.65 -5.16 11.12
N SER A 21 5.26 -4.12 11.71
CA SER A 21 5.56 -4.10 13.14
C SER A 21 4.29 -4.09 13.99
N HIS A 22 3.34 -3.26 13.64
CA HIS A 22 2.06 -3.12 14.35
C HIS A 22 1.22 -4.40 14.25
N GLU A 23 1.01 -4.92 13.04
CA GLU A 23 0.22 -6.12 12.81
C GLU A 23 0.84 -7.37 13.46
N SER A 24 2.17 -7.53 13.39
CA SER A 24 2.83 -8.65 14.05
C SER A 24 2.75 -8.57 15.58
N ALA A 25 2.80 -7.36 16.16
CA ALA A 25 2.62 -7.16 17.58
C ALA A 25 1.19 -7.50 18.03
N ILE A 26 0.16 -7.02 17.32
CA ILE A 26 -1.24 -7.35 17.59
C ILE A 26 -1.46 -8.86 17.52
N MET A 27 -0.98 -9.50 16.45
CA MET A 27 -1.12 -10.94 16.27
C MET A 27 -0.46 -11.74 17.39
N LEU A 28 0.71 -11.32 17.84
CA LEU A 28 1.38 -11.96 18.98
C LEU A 28 0.59 -11.77 20.30
N CYS A 29 0.13 -10.55 20.56
CA CYS A 29 -0.70 -10.27 21.75
C CYS A 29 -1.97 -11.11 21.74
N ASP A 30 -2.65 -11.22 20.61
CA ASP A 30 -3.85 -12.04 20.44
C ASP A 30 -3.60 -13.52 20.78
N ILE A 31 -2.47 -14.08 20.33
CA ILE A 31 -2.10 -15.46 20.62
C ILE A 31 -1.86 -15.63 22.12
N ILE A 32 -1.10 -14.75 22.75
CA ILE A 32 -0.80 -14.80 24.18
C ILE A 32 -2.09 -14.74 25.01
N LEU A 33 -2.96 -13.78 24.71
CA LEU A 33 -4.20 -13.57 25.46
C LEU A 33 -5.20 -14.74 25.32
N ARG A 34 -5.31 -15.33 24.12
CA ARG A 34 -6.23 -16.45 23.89
C ARG A 34 -5.78 -17.76 24.51
N ARG A 35 -4.48 -17.91 24.77
CA ARG A 35 -3.87 -19.14 25.25
C ARG A 35 -3.58 -19.14 26.74
N ASP A 36 -4.00 -18.13 27.48
CA ASP A 36 -3.79 -18.04 28.94
C ASP A 36 -2.32 -18.34 29.33
N ASN A 37 -1.39 -17.76 28.57
CA ASN A 37 0.07 -17.94 28.69
C ASN A 37 0.61 -19.33 28.31
N PHE A 38 -0.21 -20.27 27.83
CA PHE A 38 0.26 -21.56 27.32
C PHE A 38 0.40 -21.52 25.80
N ILE A 39 1.59 -21.26 25.31
CA ILE A 39 1.88 -21.17 23.86
C ILE A 39 2.41 -22.51 23.37
N SER A 40 1.68 -23.14 22.46
CA SER A 40 2.09 -24.39 21.82
C SER A 40 3.04 -24.15 20.65
N LYS A 41 3.72 -25.22 20.21
CA LYS A 41 4.52 -25.15 18.97
C LYS A 41 3.66 -24.78 17.75
N MET A 42 2.43 -25.24 17.68
CA MET A 42 1.50 -24.90 16.60
C MET A 42 1.18 -23.41 16.55
N ASP A 43 1.05 -22.75 17.69
CA ASP A 43 0.83 -21.30 17.78
C ASP A 43 2.05 -20.54 17.23
N ILE A 44 3.26 -20.99 17.57
CA ILE A 44 4.52 -20.42 17.06
C ILE A 44 4.62 -20.60 15.55
N ASP A 45 4.38 -21.80 15.04
CA ASP A 45 4.48 -22.12 13.63
C ASP A 45 3.43 -21.32 12.82
N SER A 46 2.21 -21.19 13.36
CA SER A 46 1.15 -20.37 12.74
C SER A 46 1.50 -18.89 12.71
N PHE A 47 2.04 -18.36 13.80
CA PHE A 47 2.49 -16.97 13.85
C PHE A 47 3.58 -16.71 12.80
N ASN A 48 4.61 -17.53 12.76
CA ASN A 48 5.71 -17.38 11.81
C ASN A 48 5.20 -17.46 10.37
N TYR A 49 4.33 -18.42 10.05
CA TYR A 49 3.73 -18.57 8.74
C TYR A 49 2.92 -17.33 8.31
N LEU A 50 2.10 -16.79 9.21
CA LEU A 50 1.28 -15.60 8.93
C LEU A 50 2.15 -14.37 8.73
N THR A 51 3.20 -14.21 9.54
CA THR A 51 4.13 -13.09 9.45
C THR A 51 4.97 -13.17 8.16
N ASP A 52 5.45 -14.35 7.79
CA ASP A 52 6.13 -14.59 6.51
C ASP A 52 5.25 -14.21 5.32
N ASN A 53 4.01 -14.66 5.31
CA ASN A 53 3.06 -14.33 4.24
C ASN A 53 2.78 -12.82 4.15
N MET A 54 2.71 -12.14 5.30
CA MET A 54 2.53 -10.70 5.34
C MET A 54 3.73 -9.98 4.71
N ILE A 55 4.96 -10.35 5.08
CA ILE A 55 6.19 -9.77 4.52
C ILE A 55 6.28 -10.02 3.02
N GLU A 56 6.01 -11.24 2.56
CA GLU A 56 6.04 -11.56 1.13
C GLU A 56 5.03 -10.72 0.33
N LYS A 57 3.82 -10.48 0.87
CA LYS A 57 2.83 -9.59 0.23
C LYS A 57 3.33 -8.16 0.13
N PHE A 58 3.92 -7.63 1.21
CA PHE A 58 4.46 -6.28 1.18
C PHE A 58 5.71 -6.16 0.30
N LYS A 59 6.54 -7.19 0.25
CA LYS A 59 7.65 -7.26 -0.69
C LYS A 59 7.17 -7.14 -2.12
N ASP A 60 6.21 -7.94 -2.50
CA ASP A 60 5.63 -7.90 -3.84
C ASP A 60 4.98 -6.54 -4.14
N PHE A 61 4.33 -5.93 -3.15
CA PHE A 61 3.76 -4.60 -3.25
C PHE A 61 4.85 -3.53 -3.52
N VAL A 62 5.93 -3.54 -2.77
CA VAL A 62 7.07 -2.64 -2.99
C VAL A 62 7.71 -2.88 -4.36
N VAL A 63 7.97 -4.13 -4.72
CA VAL A 63 8.54 -4.49 -6.02
C VAL A 63 7.68 -4.01 -7.18
N SER A 64 6.35 -4.02 -7.04
CA SER A 64 5.45 -3.57 -8.10
C SER A 64 5.63 -2.09 -8.46
N HIS A 65 5.98 -1.22 -7.50
CA HIS A 65 6.27 0.19 -7.78
C HIS A 65 7.45 0.38 -8.74
N TYR A 66 8.45 -0.48 -8.62
CA TYR A 66 9.64 -0.44 -9.46
C TYR A 66 9.43 -1.16 -10.79
N ALA A 67 8.89 -2.38 -10.73
CA ALA A 67 8.72 -3.24 -11.89
C ALA A 67 7.70 -2.68 -12.90
N LEU A 68 6.68 -1.96 -12.43
CA LEU A 68 5.65 -1.32 -13.27
C LEU A 68 6.02 0.12 -13.67
N SER A 69 7.18 0.62 -13.26
CA SER A 69 7.61 1.97 -13.61
C SER A 69 7.76 2.13 -15.12
N GLN A 70 7.29 3.25 -15.66
CA GLN A 70 7.48 3.62 -17.07
C GLN A 70 8.81 4.35 -17.31
N ARG A 71 9.63 4.54 -16.27
CA ARG A 71 10.93 5.20 -16.39
C ARG A 71 11.97 4.28 -16.98
N LEU A 72 12.62 4.72 -18.04
CA LEU A 72 13.71 4.03 -18.74
C LEU A 72 14.92 4.95 -18.92
N ASP A 73 14.93 6.09 -18.24
CA ASP A 73 15.88 7.18 -18.41
C ASP A 73 17.26 6.90 -17.80
N THR A 74 17.36 5.90 -16.94
CA THR A 74 18.64 5.47 -16.35
C THR A 74 18.77 3.95 -16.35
N LYS A 75 20.01 3.46 -16.24
CA LYS A 75 20.29 2.03 -16.09
C LYS A 75 19.54 1.43 -14.90
N TYR A 76 19.49 2.15 -13.77
CA TYR A 76 18.77 1.72 -12.58
C TYR A 76 17.29 1.42 -12.88
N TRP A 77 16.57 2.36 -13.49
CA TRP A 77 15.15 2.16 -13.81
C TRP A 77 14.92 1.06 -14.83
N ASN A 78 15.81 0.96 -15.81
CA ASN A 78 15.74 -0.13 -16.78
C ASN A 78 15.96 -1.51 -16.14
N ASP A 79 16.90 -1.62 -15.20
CA ASP A 79 17.11 -2.86 -14.45
C ASP A 79 15.89 -3.17 -13.55
N CYS A 80 15.27 -2.18 -12.93
CA CYS A 80 14.07 -2.35 -12.11
C CYS A 80 12.87 -2.88 -12.90
N THR A 81 12.65 -2.39 -14.12
CA THR A 81 11.53 -2.85 -14.98
C THR A 81 11.72 -4.27 -15.50
N ASN A 82 12.94 -4.81 -15.45
CA ASN A 82 13.23 -6.19 -15.82
C ASN A 82 13.03 -7.18 -14.66
N VAL A 83 12.65 -6.71 -13.47
CA VAL A 83 12.35 -7.58 -12.32
C VAL A 83 11.04 -8.32 -12.57
N SER A 84 11.10 -9.64 -12.48
CA SER A 84 9.91 -10.49 -12.62
C SER A 84 9.02 -10.36 -11.38
N LEU A 85 7.81 -9.88 -11.57
CA LEU A 85 6.76 -10.00 -10.55
C LEU A 85 6.35 -11.47 -10.42
N SER A 86 6.00 -11.90 -9.21
CA SER A 86 5.49 -13.26 -9.04
C SER A 86 4.24 -13.48 -9.90
N ASN A 87 4.10 -14.67 -10.47
CA ASN A 87 2.93 -15.02 -11.29
C ASN A 87 1.59 -14.84 -10.56
N ARG A 88 1.59 -15.00 -9.25
CA ARG A 88 0.42 -14.76 -8.39
C ARG A 88 0.06 -13.29 -8.36
N HIS A 89 1.04 -12.42 -8.20
CA HIS A 89 0.86 -10.97 -8.13
C HIS A 89 0.37 -10.38 -9.44
N ILE A 90 0.97 -10.82 -10.56
CA ILE A 90 0.51 -10.43 -11.90
C ILE A 90 -0.96 -10.84 -12.10
N LYS A 91 -1.33 -12.05 -11.69
CA LYS A 91 -2.72 -12.51 -11.77
C LYS A 91 -3.66 -11.70 -10.88
N ASP A 92 -3.23 -11.33 -9.67
CA ASP A 92 -4.05 -10.53 -8.75
C ASP A 92 -4.24 -9.11 -9.28
N ILE A 93 -3.21 -8.50 -9.88
CA ILE A 93 -3.30 -7.21 -10.54
C ILE A 93 -4.21 -7.28 -11.77
N LEU A 94 -3.99 -8.27 -12.64
CA LEU A 94 -4.71 -8.39 -13.90
C LEU A 94 -6.17 -8.86 -13.73
N ASN A 95 -6.46 -9.65 -12.70
CA ASN A 95 -7.81 -10.15 -12.42
C ASN A 95 -8.62 -9.27 -11.48
N PHE A 96 -8.07 -8.16 -11.02
CA PHE A 96 -8.74 -7.23 -10.10
C PHE A 96 -9.37 -7.95 -8.90
N ASN A 97 -8.67 -8.90 -8.32
CA ASN A 97 -9.17 -9.65 -7.19
C ASN A 97 -9.14 -8.76 -5.94
N SER A 98 -10.19 -7.94 -5.82
CA SER A 98 -10.31 -6.75 -5.00
C SER A 98 -10.33 -7.00 -3.49
N SER A 99 -10.42 -8.24 -3.05
CA SER A 99 -10.71 -8.48 -1.64
C SER A 99 -9.53 -8.22 -0.68
N ASN A 100 -8.28 -8.15 -1.18
CA ASN A 100 -7.13 -8.01 -0.29
C ASN A 100 -5.96 -7.11 -0.77
N ASN A 101 -6.04 -6.50 -1.95
CA ASN A 101 -4.90 -5.80 -2.54
C ASN A 101 -5.26 -4.44 -3.19
N SER A 102 -6.12 -3.67 -2.57
CA SER A 102 -6.54 -2.35 -3.08
C SER A 102 -5.37 -1.42 -3.41
N GLY A 103 -4.28 -1.46 -2.63
CA GLY A 103 -3.10 -0.63 -2.86
C GLY A 103 -2.40 -0.92 -4.18
N ILE A 104 -2.19 -2.18 -4.56
CA ILE A 104 -1.54 -2.57 -5.81
C ILE A 104 -2.34 -2.11 -7.03
N ILE A 105 -3.65 -2.17 -6.96
CA ILE A 105 -4.54 -1.75 -8.04
C ILE A 105 -4.39 -0.26 -8.33
N TYR A 106 -4.35 0.57 -7.29
CA TYR A 106 -4.15 2.02 -7.46
C TYR A 106 -2.79 2.34 -8.07
N ILE A 107 -1.74 1.62 -7.65
CA ILE A 107 -0.39 1.79 -8.20
C ILE A 107 -0.36 1.35 -9.66
N ALA A 108 -0.89 0.17 -9.97
CA ALA A 108 -0.96 -0.34 -11.33
C ALA A 108 -1.72 0.62 -12.26
N ALA A 109 -2.88 1.12 -11.83
CA ALA A 109 -3.65 2.10 -12.58
C ALA A 109 -2.89 3.42 -12.77
N GLY A 110 -2.23 3.92 -11.71
CA GLY A 110 -1.39 5.12 -11.77
C GLY A 110 -0.18 4.98 -12.70
N LEU A 111 0.32 3.77 -12.88
CA LEU A 111 1.42 3.43 -13.79
C LEU A 111 0.94 3.02 -15.19
N GLY A 112 -0.36 3.12 -15.47
CA GLY A 112 -0.94 2.87 -16.78
C GLY A 112 -1.25 1.40 -17.10
N LEU A 113 -1.20 0.53 -16.08
CA LEU A 113 -1.58 -0.87 -16.26
C LEU A 113 -3.08 -1.02 -16.02
N ASN A 114 -3.81 -1.35 -17.08
CA ASN A 114 -5.25 -1.59 -16.94
C ASN A 114 -5.53 -3.07 -16.65
N PRO A 115 -6.37 -3.38 -15.65
CA PRO A 115 -6.74 -4.76 -15.37
C PRO A 115 -7.52 -5.37 -16.56
N ILE A 116 -7.26 -6.65 -16.83
CA ILE A 116 -7.91 -7.37 -17.94
C ILE A 116 -9.39 -7.63 -17.63
N ASN A 117 -9.72 -7.80 -16.36
CA ASN A 117 -11.07 -8.12 -15.91
C ASN A 117 -11.69 -6.92 -15.22
N ASP A 118 -12.42 -6.15 -15.97
CA ASP A 118 -12.93 -4.85 -15.64
C ASP A 118 -14.41 -4.92 -15.21
N ALA A 119 -14.69 -5.74 -14.20
CA ALA A 119 -16.06 -5.83 -13.67
C ALA A 119 -16.57 -4.49 -13.08
N PHE A 120 -15.66 -3.58 -12.72
CA PHE A 120 -16.00 -2.24 -12.22
C PHE A 120 -16.04 -1.16 -13.31
N LEU A 121 -15.35 -1.38 -14.44
CA LEU A 121 -15.30 -0.45 -15.57
C LEU A 121 -16.12 -0.97 -16.77
N SER A 122 -16.78 -2.13 -16.62
CA SER A 122 -17.63 -2.70 -17.69
C SER A 122 -18.87 -1.86 -17.99
N GLU A 123 -19.24 -0.98 -17.08
CA GLU A 123 -20.26 0.04 -17.31
C GLU A 123 -19.58 1.41 -17.28
N THR A 124 -19.42 2.02 -18.44
CA THR A 124 -19.01 3.42 -18.53
C THR A 124 -20.02 4.23 -17.68
N PRO A 125 -19.56 4.95 -16.65
CA PRO A 125 -20.51 5.76 -15.88
C PRO A 125 -21.29 6.68 -16.82
N PRO A 126 -22.61 6.89 -16.58
CA PRO A 126 -23.39 7.82 -17.36
C PRO A 126 -22.68 9.19 -17.47
N ASP A 127 -22.80 9.86 -18.61
CA ASP A 127 -22.12 11.15 -18.89
C ASP A 127 -22.47 12.22 -17.84
N ASP A 128 -23.69 12.20 -17.32
CA ASP A 128 -24.13 13.06 -16.22
C ASP A 128 -23.39 12.78 -14.92
N MET A 129 -23.12 11.53 -14.60
CA MET A 129 -22.33 11.13 -13.44
C MET A 129 -20.86 11.57 -13.58
N LEU A 130 -20.24 11.39 -14.75
CA LEU A 130 -18.89 11.86 -15.03
C LEU A 130 -18.79 13.37 -14.90
N THR A 131 -19.79 14.09 -15.45
CA THR A 131 -19.87 15.55 -15.35
C THR A 131 -20.00 16.01 -13.91
N MET A 132 -20.84 15.33 -13.10
CA MET A 132 -21.02 15.61 -11.69
C MET A 132 -19.71 15.38 -10.90
N LEU A 133 -19.03 14.25 -11.11
CA LEU A 133 -17.78 13.91 -10.46
C LEU A 133 -16.67 14.92 -10.83
N HIS A 134 -16.60 15.32 -12.09
CA HIS A 134 -15.65 16.34 -12.56
C HIS A 134 -15.92 17.69 -11.90
N HIS A 135 -17.18 18.11 -11.81
CA HIS A 135 -17.57 19.35 -11.14
C HIS A 135 -17.23 19.30 -9.64
N GLN A 136 -17.55 18.20 -8.98
CA GLN A 136 -17.21 18.00 -7.56
C GLN A 136 -15.69 18.04 -7.32
N TRP A 137 -14.92 17.39 -8.19
CA TRP A 137 -13.46 17.43 -8.11
C TRP A 137 -12.92 18.86 -8.28
N GLN A 138 -13.41 19.63 -9.26
CA GLN A 138 -13.03 21.03 -9.48
C GLN A 138 -13.40 21.91 -8.28
N THR A 139 -14.56 21.69 -7.69
CA THR A 139 -15.02 22.41 -6.48
C THR A 139 -14.12 22.12 -5.30
N ASN A 140 -13.84 20.84 -5.03
CA ASN A 140 -12.93 20.42 -3.97
C ASN A 140 -11.52 20.99 -4.15
N LYS A 141 -11.01 20.97 -5.40
CA LYS A 141 -9.71 21.55 -5.72
C LYS A 141 -9.65 23.05 -5.40
N LYS A 142 -10.69 23.81 -5.75
CA LYS A 142 -10.78 25.24 -5.41
C LYS A 142 -10.81 25.46 -3.91
N MET A 143 -11.61 24.70 -3.18
CA MET A 143 -11.69 24.76 -1.72
C MET A 143 -10.34 24.47 -1.06
N ILE A 144 -9.63 23.45 -1.51
CA ILE A 144 -8.30 23.10 -1.00
C ILE A 144 -7.30 24.24 -1.24
N ILE A 145 -7.29 24.80 -2.45
CA ILE A 145 -6.38 25.91 -2.81
C ILE A 145 -6.68 27.15 -1.92
N GLU A 146 -7.95 27.43 -1.69
CA GLU A 146 -8.35 28.55 -0.80
C GLU A 146 -7.90 28.31 0.63
N TYR A 147 -8.17 27.10 1.16
CA TYR A 147 -7.75 26.71 2.49
C TYR A 147 -6.22 26.77 2.70
N LEU A 148 -5.45 26.38 1.67
CA LEU A 148 -3.98 26.40 1.73
C LEU A 148 -3.40 27.83 1.82
N LYS A 149 -4.14 28.87 1.39
CA LYS A 149 -3.66 30.25 1.49
C LYS A 149 -3.53 30.74 2.94
N ASP A 150 -4.39 30.23 3.81
CA ASP A 150 -4.44 30.65 5.21
C ASP A 150 -3.58 29.77 6.13
N LEU A 151 -3.01 28.70 5.60
CA LEU A 151 -2.14 27.82 6.38
C LEU A 151 -0.71 28.37 6.45
N PRO A 152 -0.09 28.35 7.64
CA PRO A 152 1.32 28.63 7.76
C PRO A 152 2.15 27.59 7.00
N SER A 153 3.36 27.96 6.58
CA SER A 153 4.30 26.97 6.08
C SER A 153 4.58 25.90 7.13
N HIS A 154 4.95 24.70 6.73
CA HIS A 154 5.30 23.61 7.65
C HIS A 154 6.38 24.07 8.66
N TYR A 155 7.40 24.79 8.19
CA TYR A 155 8.44 25.33 9.06
C TYR A 155 7.88 26.33 10.08
N GLN A 156 7.00 27.24 9.65
CA GLN A 156 6.39 28.21 10.57
C GLN A 156 5.52 27.53 11.62
N TYR A 157 4.72 26.52 11.20
CA TYR A 157 3.92 25.73 12.13
C TYR A 157 4.77 25.02 13.18
N LEU A 158 5.87 24.37 12.77
CA LEU A 158 6.79 23.70 13.69
C LEU A 158 7.43 24.68 14.66
N LYS A 159 7.87 25.85 14.18
CA LYS A 159 8.47 26.89 15.00
C LYS A 159 7.50 27.41 16.05
N ASP A 160 6.26 27.65 15.69
CA ASP A 160 5.27 28.26 16.57
C ASP A 160 4.67 27.27 17.59
N ASN A 161 4.63 25.97 17.26
CA ASN A 161 3.91 24.97 18.06
C ASN A 161 4.81 23.90 18.70
N ILE A 162 5.97 23.61 18.12
CA ILE A 162 6.82 22.48 18.55
C ILE A 162 8.18 22.93 19.07
N TYR A 163 8.85 23.86 18.39
CA TYR A 163 10.20 24.31 18.75
C TYR A 163 10.17 25.58 19.63
N LYS A 164 9.36 25.56 20.66
CA LYS A 164 9.33 26.63 21.67
C LYS A 164 10.45 26.47 22.67
#